data_5827905b12806fee410aa1975cec2e99
#
_entry.id   5827905b12806fee410aa1975cec2e99
#
_cell.length_a   1.000
_cell.length_b   1.000
_cell.length_c   1.000
_cell.angle_alpha   90.00
_cell.angle_beta   90.00
_cell.angle_gamma   90.00
#
_symmetry.space_group_name_H-M   'P 1'
#
loop_
_entity.id
_entity.type
_entity.pdbx_description
1 polymer ?
#
loop_
_entity_poly.entity_id
_entity_poly.type
_entity_poly.pdbx_seq_one_letter_code
_entity_poly.pdbx_strand_id
1 'polypeptide(L)'
;GNPPFGHSGEKAIQAFFTEGPGAGLKKDVSRRFWDDITHFEGNANAFRLLTHRFLGRREGGFVMTYSTLASIVKYPFSSSYAGKHGKFGFFATEEKTYQKIADELGIIRKDRSEMGICYVRHPLTYLMEAADDICYEIMDIEDSHKLKLLSSEETADLLLGFFDEDTRQGIRQRIVDEGVTDRNEQV
;
A
#
# COMPACT_ATOMS: atom_id res chain seq x y z
N GLY A 1 -0.35 1.43 -4.51
CA GLY A 1 -1.48 0.83 -5.02
C GLY A 1 -1.59 -0.66 -4.76
N ASN A 2 -2.81 -1.06 -4.56
CA ASN A 2 -3.08 -2.48 -4.39
C ASN A 2 -2.71 -3.22 -5.68
N PRO A 3 -1.92 -4.28 -5.60
CA PRO A 3 -1.60 -5.11 -6.75
C PRO A 3 -2.87 -5.75 -7.28
N PRO A 4 -2.82 -6.41 -8.45
CA PRO A 4 -4.03 -6.81 -9.13
C PRO A 4 -5.00 -7.52 -8.17
N PHE A 5 -6.19 -6.94 -8.03
CA PHE A 5 -7.30 -7.45 -7.22
C PHE A 5 -7.04 -7.52 -5.70
N GLY A 6 -6.24 -6.62 -5.14
CA GLY A 6 -6.00 -6.49 -3.71
C GLY A 6 -5.40 -7.76 -3.08
N HIS A 7 -5.72 -8.01 -1.82
CA HIS A 7 -5.22 -9.19 -1.08
C HIS A 7 -5.66 -10.53 -1.67
N SER A 8 -6.79 -10.57 -2.36
CA SER A 8 -7.22 -11.79 -3.07
C SER A 8 -6.29 -12.11 -4.24
N GLY A 9 -5.84 -11.08 -4.97
CA GLY A 9 -4.84 -11.23 -6.03
C GLY A 9 -3.47 -11.64 -5.50
N GLU A 10 -3.01 -11.06 -4.39
CA GLU A 10 -1.77 -11.49 -3.72
C GLU A 10 -1.81 -12.98 -3.39
N LYS A 11 -2.88 -13.42 -2.72
CA LYS A 11 -3.07 -14.84 -2.36
C LYS A 11 -3.16 -15.75 -3.58
N ALA A 12 -3.83 -15.33 -4.65
CA ALA A 12 -3.93 -16.10 -5.88
C ALA A 12 -2.55 -16.29 -6.55
N ILE A 13 -1.73 -15.23 -6.59
CA ILE A 13 -0.36 -15.30 -7.12
C ILE A 13 0.50 -16.23 -6.25
N GLN A 14 0.43 -16.09 -4.92
CA GLN A 14 1.16 -16.95 -3.99
C GLN A 14 0.75 -18.43 -4.17
N ALA A 15 -0.55 -18.73 -4.20
CA ALA A 15 -1.07 -20.08 -4.39
C ALA A 15 -0.67 -20.68 -5.75
N PHE A 16 -0.64 -19.87 -6.81
CA PHE A 16 -0.17 -20.34 -8.12
C PHE A 16 1.25 -20.89 -8.07
N PHE A 17 2.15 -20.24 -7.32
CA PHE A 17 3.53 -20.68 -7.21
C PHE A 17 3.75 -21.74 -6.10
N THR A 18 2.97 -21.74 -5.01
CA THR A 18 3.15 -22.71 -3.90
C THR A 18 2.45 -24.02 -4.14
N GLU A 19 1.22 -24.00 -4.64
CA GLU A 19 0.33 -25.16 -4.74
C GLU A 19 -0.13 -25.42 -6.18
N GLY A 20 0.00 -24.43 -7.07
CA GLY A 20 -0.48 -24.47 -8.43
C GLY A 20 0.59 -24.89 -9.45
N PRO A 21 0.30 -24.69 -10.77
CA PRO A 21 1.19 -25.05 -11.86
C PRO A 21 2.59 -24.40 -11.79
N GLY A 22 2.70 -23.26 -11.13
CA GLY A 22 3.96 -22.51 -10.95
C GLY A 22 4.94 -23.20 -9.97
N ALA A 23 4.50 -24.15 -9.15
CA ALA A 23 5.34 -24.83 -8.17
C ALA A 23 6.56 -25.55 -8.80
N GLY A 24 6.42 -25.99 -10.04
CA GLY A 24 7.49 -26.62 -10.81
C GLY A 24 8.70 -25.71 -11.08
N LEU A 25 8.52 -24.38 -11.07
CA LEU A 25 9.60 -23.41 -11.30
C LEU A 25 10.60 -23.32 -10.16
N LYS A 26 10.28 -23.85 -8.98
CA LYS A 26 11.16 -23.81 -7.80
C LYS A 26 12.58 -24.28 -8.08
N LYS A 27 12.75 -25.29 -8.93
CA LYS A 27 14.06 -25.87 -9.30
C LYS A 27 14.85 -25.00 -10.29
N ASP A 28 14.19 -24.12 -11.00
CA ASP A 28 14.76 -23.35 -12.11
C ASP A 28 15.12 -21.90 -11.71
N VAL A 29 14.78 -21.50 -10.46
CA VAL A 29 15.00 -20.14 -9.96
C VAL A 29 15.82 -20.15 -8.66
N SER A 30 16.48 -19.01 -8.36
CA SER A 30 17.18 -18.85 -7.08
C SER A 30 16.23 -18.86 -5.90
N ARG A 31 16.73 -19.24 -4.70
CA ARG A 31 15.93 -19.21 -3.47
C ARG A 31 15.31 -17.84 -3.21
N ARG A 32 16.07 -16.77 -3.39
CA ARG A 32 15.58 -15.39 -3.17
C ARG A 32 14.44 -15.02 -4.11
N PHE A 33 14.57 -15.39 -5.38
CA PHE A 33 13.49 -15.17 -6.34
C PHE A 33 12.25 -16.02 -6.00
N TRP A 34 12.48 -17.25 -5.55
CA TRP A 34 11.39 -18.11 -5.08
C TRP A 34 10.66 -17.51 -3.88
N ASP A 35 11.40 -17.00 -2.89
CA ASP A 35 10.83 -16.33 -1.73
C ASP A 35 10.01 -15.09 -2.14
N ASP A 36 10.48 -14.29 -3.11
CA ASP A 36 9.76 -13.14 -3.63
C ASP A 36 8.40 -13.49 -4.25
N ILE A 37 8.35 -14.52 -5.12
CA ILE A 37 7.12 -14.87 -5.84
C ILE A 37 6.12 -15.65 -4.98
N THR A 38 6.61 -16.44 -4.02
CA THR A 38 5.75 -17.21 -3.10
C THR A 38 5.20 -16.36 -1.96
N HIS A 39 5.80 -15.20 -1.68
CA HIS A 39 5.32 -14.19 -0.74
C HIS A 39 4.88 -12.91 -1.46
N PHE A 40 4.54 -12.99 -2.76
CA PHE A 40 4.18 -11.79 -3.54
C PHE A 40 3.32 -10.82 -2.74
N GLU A 41 3.74 -9.55 -2.70
CA GLU A 41 3.19 -8.54 -1.79
C GLU A 41 3.06 -7.19 -2.49
N GLY A 42 1.92 -6.51 -2.26
CA GLY A 42 1.55 -5.30 -2.96
C GLY A 42 2.45 -4.11 -2.69
N ASN A 43 2.97 -3.97 -1.45
CA ASN A 43 3.88 -2.85 -1.14
C ASN A 43 5.20 -3.01 -1.89
N ALA A 44 5.74 -4.23 -1.98
CA ALA A 44 6.93 -4.51 -2.79
C ALA A 44 6.68 -4.24 -4.28
N ASN A 45 5.50 -4.61 -4.77
CA ASN A 45 5.11 -4.34 -6.15
C ASN A 45 4.93 -2.84 -6.42
N ALA A 46 4.41 -2.06 -5.49
CA ALA A 46 4.31 -0.61 -5.60
C ALA A 46 5.69 0.04 -5.78
N PHE A 47 6.68 -0.35 -4.96
CA PHE A 47 8.05 0.13 -5.10
C PHE A 47 8.64 -0.23 -6.46
N ARG A 48 8.45 -1.48 -6.92
CA ARG A 48 8.87 -1.92 -8.25
C ARG A 48 8.23 -1.09 -9.36
N LEU A 49 6.91 -0.87 -9.34
CA LEU A 49 6.20 -0.07 -10.35
C LEU A 49 6.75 1.36 -10.46
N LEU A 50 7.16 1.97 -9.34
CA LEU A 50 7.67 3.33 -9.31
C LEU A 50 9.14 3.44 -9.73
N THR A 51 9.94 2.40 -9.51
CA THR A 51 11.40 2.42 -9.76
C THR A 51 11.82 1.67 -11.01
N HIS A 52 11.00 0.72 -11.48
CA HIS A 52 11.34 -0.13 -12.62
C HIS A 52 11.41 0.67 -13.94
N ARG A 53 12.43 0.36 -14.73
CA ARG A 53 12.57 0.89 -16.07
C ARG A 53 11.70 0.10 -17.05
N PHE A 54 10.52 0.62 -17.33
CA PHE A 54 9.67 0.08 -18.38
C PHE A 54 10.20 0.43 -19.77
N LEU A 55 9.84 -0.37 -20.77
CA LEU A 55 10.22 -0.14 -22.16
C LEU A 55 9.90 1.29 -22.60
N GLY A 56 10.88 1.97 -23.20
CA GLY A 56 10.76 3.36 -23.67
C GLY A 56 10.88 4.44 -22.57
N ARG A 57 11.10 4.07 -21.30
CA ARG A 57 11.33 5.00 -20.20
C ARG A 57 12.80 5.12 -19.84
N ARG A 58 13.18 6.26 -19.25
CA ARG A 58 14.51 6.48 -18.69
C ARG A 58 14.74 5.65 -17.43
N GLU A 59 15.99 5.50 -17.03
CA GLU A 59 16.35 4.85 -15.79
C GLU A 59 15.71 5.56 -14.57
N GLY A 60 15.31 4.80 -13.56
CA GLY A 60 14.62 5.32 -12.36
C GLY A 60 13.08 5.38 -12.48
N GLY A 61 12.49 4.80 -13.51
CA GLY A 61 11.03 4.67 -13.65
C GLY A 61 10.31 6.02 -13.69
N PHE A 62 9.54 6.34 -12.65
CA PHE A 62 8.82 7.62 -12.52
C PHE A 62 9.71 8.78 -12.07
N VAL A 63 10.98 8.50 -11.73
CA VAL A 63 11.98 9.53 -11.34
C VAL A 63 11.50 10.36 -10.12
N MET A 64 10.98 9.67 -9.14
CA MET A 64 10.57 10.29 -7.88
C MET A 64 11.78 10.59 -7.00
N THR A 65 11.64 11.51 -6.04
CA THR A 65 12.70 11.79 -5.08
C THR A 65 12.95 10.57 -4.18
N TYR A 66 14.15 10.43 -3.66
CA TYR A 66 14.48 9.35 -2.74
C TYR A 66 13.63 9.38 -1.46
N SER A 67 13.37 10.58 -0.93
CA SER A 67 12.49 10.73 0.25
C SER A 67 11.08 10.22 -0.02
N THR A 68 10.52 10.51 -1.20
CA THR A 68 9.20 9.99 -1.59
C THR A 68 9.23 8.47 -1.73
N LEU A 69 10.25 7.92 -2.42
CA LEU A 69 10.38 6.47 -2.57
C LEU A 69 10.57 5.75 -1.23
N ALA A 70 11.37 6.33 -0.31
CA ALA A 70 11.58 5.76 1.02
C ALA A 70 10.30 5.83 1.88
N SER A 71 9.49 6.89 1.74
CA SER A 71 8.27 7.08 2.54
C SER A 71 7.18 6.06 2.23
N ILE A 72 7.10 5.58 0.99
CA ILE A 72 6.10 4.57 0.60
C ILE A 72 6.48 3.14 1.00
N VAL A 73 7.74 2.90 1.39
CA VAL A 73 8.20 1.56 1.79
C VAL A 73 7.91 1.31 3.27
N LYS A 74 6.70 0.82 3.53
CA LYS A 74 6.19 0.48 4.87
C LYS A 74 7.02 -0.59 5.57
N TYR A 75 7.56 -1.55 4.81
CA TYR A 75 8.32 -2.70 5.29
C TYR A 75 9.71 -2.72 4.64
N PRO A 76 10.69 -1.94 5.13
CA PRO A 76 11.97 -1.72 4.46
C PRO A 76 12.93 -2.91 4.58
N PHE A 77 12.49 -4.08 4.14
CA PHE A 77 13.26 -5.32 4.14
C PHE A 77 12.84 -6.26 3.00
N SER A 78 13.76 -7.17 2.68
CA SER A 78 13.58 -8.21 1.65
C SER A 78 12.58 -9.28 2.07
N SER A 79 12.05 -10.03 1.12
CA SER A 79 11.13 -11.16 1.33
C SER A 79 11.64 -12.21 2.31
N SER A 80 12.96 -12.42 2.39
CA SER A 80 13.59 -13.31 3.37
C SER A 80 13.34 -12.94 4.84
N TYR A 81 12.92 -11.69 5.11
CA TYR A 81 12.53 -11.20 6.44
C TYR A 81 11.02 -11.11 6.63
N ALA A 82 10.22 -11.48 5.63
CA ALA A 82 8.76 -11.36 5.67
C ALA A 82 8.09 -12.17 6.80
N GLY A 83 8.73 -13.24 7.26
CA GLY A 83 8.24 -14.08 8.35
C GLY A 83 6.84 -14.63 8.08
N LYS A 84 6.08 -14.87 9.15
CA LYS A 84 4.70 -15.40 9.06
C LYS A 84 3.68 -14.41 8.49
N HIS A 85 4.00 -13.12 8.51
CA HIS A 85 3.07 -12.07 8.05
C HIS A 85 3.15 -11.83 6.54
N GLY A 86 4.18 -12.37 5.87
CA GLY A 86 4.35 -12.26 4.41
C GLY A 86 4.59 -10.85 3.88
N LYS A 87 4.77 -9.84 4.75
CA LYS A 87 4.95 -8.43 4.36
C LYS A 87 6.42 -8.11 4.17
N PHE A 88 6.75 -7.40 3.06
CA PHE A 88 8.10 -6.89 2.76
C PHE A 88 7.99 -5.71 1.77
N GLY A 89 9.07 -4.97 1.53
CA GLY A 89 8.99 -3.68 0.85
C GLY A 89 9.58 -3.62 -0.54
N PHE A 90 10.38 -4.59 -0.95
CA PHE A 90 11.00 -4.65 -2.27
C PHE A 90 11.46 -6.08 -2.60
N PHE A 91 11.35 -6.44 -3.88
CA PHE A 91 11.86 -7.70 -4.40
C PHE A 91 13.40 -7.69 -4.49
N ALA A 92 14.00 -8.85 -4.62
CA ALA A 92 15.45 -9.02 -4.76
C ALA A 92 16.04 -8.18 -5.92
N THR A 93 15.25 -7.97 -6.98
CA THR A 93 15.64 -7.15 -8.13
C THR A 93 15.73 -5.66 -7.81
N GLU A 94 14.98 -5.16 -6.85
CA GLU A 94 14.94 -3.76 -6.44
C GLU A 94 15.81 -3.47 -5.20
N GLU A 95 16.43 -4.47 -4.55
CA GLU A 95 17.25 -4.27 -3.36
C GLU A 95 18.37 -3.23 -3.55
N LYS A 96 19.10 -3.31 -4.67
CA LYS A 96 20.19 -2.34 -4.96
C LYS A 96 19.66 -0.92 -5.08
N THR A 97 18.45 -0.77 -5.65
CA THR A 97 17.80 0.54 -5.76
C THR A 97 17.43 1.07 -4.39
N TYR A 98 16.83 0.23 -3.52
CA TYR A 98 16.50 0.65 -2.17
C TYR A 98 17.75 0.91 -1.32
N GLN A 99 18.79 0.10 -1.45
CA GLN A 99 20.07 0.32 -0.77
C GLN A 99 20.66 1.69 -1.13
N LYS A 100 20.69 2.07 -2.42
CA LYS A 100 21.15 3.38 -2.85
C LYS A 100 20.32 4.51 -2.22
N ILE A 101 18.99 4.37 -2.18
CA ILE A 101 18.09 5.33 -1.53
C ILE A 101 18.41 5.44 -0.03
N ALA A 102 18.60 4.31 0.64
CA ALA A 102 18.91 4.26 2.06
C ALA A 102 20.25 4.92 2.40
N ASP A 103 21.28 4.66 1.61
CA ASP A 103 22.62 5.23 1.78
C ASP A 103 22.59 6.75 1.60
N GLU A 104 21.92 7.25 0.56
CA GLU A 104 21.80 8.71 0.29
C GLU A 104 20.99 9.46 1.37
N LEU A 105 20.00 8.79 1.97
CA LEU A 105 19.17 9.37 3.04
C LEU A 105 19.69 9.08 4.44
N GLY A 106 20.78 8.34 4.60
CA GLY A 106 21.31 7.94 5.90
C GLY A 106 20.40 7.01 6.69
N ILE A 107 19.57 6.18 6.01
CA ILE A 107 18.68 5.23 6.67
C ILE A 107 19.48 4.09 7.25
N ILE A 108 19.33 3.82 8.53
CA ILE A 108 20.12 2.84 9.27
C ILE A 108 19.76 1.42 8.84
N ARG A 109 20.77 0.66 8.44
CA ARG A 109 20.64 -0.77 8.19
C ARG A 109 20.62 -1.55 9.51
N LYS A 110 19.59 -2.38 9.71
CA LYS A 110 19.40 -3.20 10.94
C LYS A 110 20.15 -4.51 10.92
N ASP A 111 20.25 -5.13 9.76
CA ASP A 111 20.87 -6.45 9.61
C ASP A 111 21.89 -6.44 8.46
N ARG A 112 22.94 -7.27 8.61
CA ARG A 112 24.00 -7.44 7.62
C ARG A 112 24.09 -8.90 7.14
N SER A 113 23.00 -9.67 7.28
CA SER A 113 22.99 -11.05 6.82
C SER A 113 23.06 -11.14 5.30
N GLU A 114 23.64 -12.21 4.79
CA GLU A 114 23.68 -12.50 3.35
C GLU A 114 22.30 -12.90 2.79
N MET A 115 21.33 -13.16 3.66
CA MET A 115 19.99 -13.60 3.26
C MET A 115 19.13 -12.49 2.66
N GLY A 116 19.50 -11.23 2.87
CA GLY A 116 18.75 -10.07 2.38
C GLY A 116 19.16 -8.80 3.10
N ILE A 117 18.40 -7.76 2.94
CA ILE A 117 18.61 -6.45 3.59
C ILE A 117 17.42 -6.06 4.44
N CYS A 118 17.70 -5.39 5.57
CA CYS A 118 16.70 -4.87 6.47
C CYS A 118 17.15 -3.50 7.00
N TYR A 119 16.26 -2.51 6.91
CA TYR A 119 16.51 -1.14 7.34
C TYR A 119 15.49 -0.68 8.38
N VAL A 120 15.75 0.44 9.04
CA VAL A 120 14.72 1.17 9.79
C VAL A 120 13.76 1.84 8.82
N ARG A 121 12.55 2.15 9.28
CA ARG A 121 11.59 2.93 8.49
C ARG A 121 12.06 4.36 8.32
N HIS A 122 11.83 4.93 7.15
CA HIS A 122 11.97 6.37 6.95
C HIS A 122 10.91 7.13 7.79
N PRO A 123 11.24 8.27 8.43
CA PRO A 123 10.27 8.97 9.30
C PRO A 123 8.96 9.33 8.60
N LEU A 124 9.00 9.74 7.34
CA LEU A 124 7.79 10.08 6.57
C LEU A 124 6.87 8.88 6.29
N THR A 125 7.35 7.64 6.48
CA THR A 125 6.50 6.44 6.34
C THR A 125 5.34 6.47 7.33
N TYR A 126 5.55 6.98 8.54
CA TYR A 126 4.48 7.09 9.55
C TYR A 126 3.40 8.10 9.14
N LEU A 127 3.78 9.19 8.47
CA LEU A 127 2.81 10.15 7.92
C LEU A 127 2.04 9.56 6.74
N MET A 128 2.71 8.78 5.91
CA MET A 128 2.07 8.08 4.79
C MET A 128 1.07 7.04 5.31
N GLU A 129 1.45 6.24 6.32
CA GLU A 129 0.53 5.29 6.97
C GLU A 129 -0.69 6.00 7.57
N ALA A 130 -0.48 7.09 8.31
CA ALA A 130 -1.59 7.86 8.89
C ALA A 130 -2.53 8.41 7.80
N ALA A 131 -1.99 8.90 6.69
CA ALA A 131 -2.81 9.37 5.56
C ALA A 131 -3.58 8.22 4.88
N ASP A 132 -2.96 7.05 4.76
CA ASP A 132 -3.58 5.83 4.23
C ASP A 132 -4.76 5.40 5.12
N ASP A 133 -4.54 5.31 6.43
CA ASP A 133 -5.55 4.91 7.41
C ASP A 133 -6.75 5.89 7.42
N ILE A 134 -6.50 7.21 7.44
CA ILE A 134 -7.56 8.24 7.37
C ILE A 134 -8.36 8.11 6.06
N CYS A 135 -7.66 7.88 4.94
CA CYS A 135 -8.31 7.74 3.64
C CYS A 135 -9.21 6.49 3.59
N TYR A 136 -8.71 5.37 4.11
CA TYR A 136 -9.49 4.13 4.16
C TYR A 136 -10.70 4.23 5.07
N GLU A 137 -10.59 4.89 6.22
CA GLU A 137 -11.71 5.06 7.16
C GLU A 137 -12.91 5.73 6.47
N ILE A 138 -12.66 6.80 5.72
CA ILE A 138 -13.73 7.51 4.98
C ILE A 138 -14.24 6.66 3.82
N MET A 139 -13.35 6.02 3.06
CA MET A 139 -13.73 5.15 1.94
C MET A 139 -14.55 3.94 2.38
N ASP A 140 -14.23 3.35 3.53
CA ASP A 140 -14.97 2.21 4.07
C ASP A 140 -16.40 2.60 4.48
N ILE A 141 -16.60 3.81 5.01
CA ILE A 141 -17.93 4.37 5.29
C ILE A 141 -18.71 4.53 3.98
N GLU A 142 -18.09 5.16 2.95
CA GLU A 142 -18.72 5.37 1.65
C GLU A 142 -19.07 4.05 0.95
N ASP A 143 -18.15 3.08 0.94
CA ASP A 143 -18.37 1.76 0.35
C ASP A 143 -19.48 0.98 1.10
N SER A 144 -19.52 1.09 2.43
CA SER A 144 -20.58 0.48 3.24
C SER A 144 -21.95 1.07 2.90
N HIS A 145 -22.02 2.37 2.61
CA HIS A 145 -23.23 3.02 2.11
C HIS A 145 -23.62 2.51 0.72
N LYS A 146 -22.67 2.49 -0.23
CA LYS A 146 -22.91 1.98 -1.60
C LYS A 146 -23.38 0.54 -1.61
N LEU A 147 -22.84 -0.29 -0.71
CA LEU A 147 -23.23 -1.69 -0.53
C LEU A 147 -24.55 -1.86 0.25
N LYS A 148 -25.18 -0.76 0.69
CA LYS A 148 -26.40 -0.74 1.50
C LYS A 148 -26.25 -1.45 2.86
N LEU A 149 -25.07 -1.48 3.42
CA LEU A 149 -24.77 -1.92 4.79
C LEU A 149 -25.08 -0.83 5.80
N LEU A 150 -24.92 0.43 5.38
CA LEU A 150 -25.32 1.62 6.14
C LEU A 150 -26.43 2.36 5.39
N SER A 151 -27.38 2.91 6.13
CA SER A 151 -28.36 3.86 5.59
C SER A 151 -27.71 5.23 5.34
N SER A 152 -28.35 6.08 4.54
CA SER A 152 -27.86 7.44 4.28
C SER A 152 -27.77 8.25 5.59
N GLU A 153 -28.70 8.03 6.55
CA GLU A 153 -28.69 8.72 7.83
C GLU A 153 -27.51 8.29 8.71
N GLU A 154 -27.26 6.98 8.86
CA GLU A 154 -26.09 6.45 9.57
C GLU A 154 -24.79 6.92 8.96
N THR A 155 -24.70 6.94 7.62
CA THR A 155 -23.52 7.41 6.89
C THR A 155 -23.27 8.90 7.15
N ALA A 156 -24.33 9.72 7.06
CA ALA A 156 -24.23 11.14 7.33
C ALA A 156 -23.81 11.42 8.77
N ASP A 157 -24.35 10.69 9.74
CA ASP A 157 -23.98 10.83 11.16
C ASP A 157 -22.53 10.44 11.42
N LEU A 158 -22.03 9.36 10.79
CA LEU A 158 -20.63 8.96 10.89
C LEU A 158 -19.69 10.01 10.30
N LEU A 159 -19.97 10.50 9.07
CA LEU A 159 -19.15 11.52 8.40
C LEU A 159 -19.20 12.87 9.14
N LEU A 160 -20.38 13.29 9.59
CA LEU A 160 -20.53 14.52 10.38
C LEU A 160 -19.87 14.41 11.75
N GLY A 161 -19.68 13.18 12.26
CA GLY A 161 -18.98 12.91 13.51
C GLY A 161 -17.54 13.43 13.58
N PHE A 162 -16.88 13.66 12.44
CA PHE A 162 -15.53 14.23 12.36
C PHE A 162 -15.49 15.77 12.61
N PHE A 163 -16.64 16.44 12.62
CA PHE A 163 -16.73 17.90 12.76
C PHE A 163 -17.30 18.31 14.12
N ASP A 164 -16.99 19.52 14.55
CA ASP A 164 -17.65 20.14 15.71
C ASP A 164 -19.13 20.45 15.43
N GLU A 165 -19.88 20.73 16.48
CA GLU A 165 -21.33 20.92 16.38
C GLU A 165 -21.74 22.11 15.49
N ASP A 166 -21.00 23.23 15.55
CA ASP A 166 -21.30 24.42 14.73
C ASP A 166 -21.11 24.11 13.25
N THR A 167 -20.04 23.39 12.91
CA THR A 167 -19.76 22.95 11.52
C THR A 167 -20.81 21.95 11.04
N ARG A 168 -21.24 21.00 11.88
CA ARG A 168 -22.33 20.05 11.54
C ARG A 168 -23.61 20.76 11.20
N GLN A 169 -24.01 21.72 12.03
CA GLN A 169 -25.22 22.52 11.77
C GLN A 169 -25.11 23.33 10.51
N GLY A 170 -23.95 23.95 10.24
CA GLY A 170 -23.69 24.68 9.02
C GLY A 170 -23.78 23.82 7.76
N ILE A 171 -23.27 22.58 7.79
CA ILE A 171 -23.38 21.63 6.68
C ILE A 171 -24.85 21.24 6.46
N ARG A 172 -25.56 20.86 7.52
CA ARG A 172 -26.99 20.48 7.43
C ARG A 172 -27.85 21.63 6.88
N GLN A 173 -27.58 22.87 7.29
CA GLN A 173 -28.28 24.03 6.79
C GLN A 173 -28.04 24.26 5.30
N ARG A 174 -26.79 24.13 4.83
CA ARG A 174 -26.48 24.27 3.39
C ARG A 174 -27.17 23.20 2.54
N ILE A 175 -27.26 21.96 3.00
CA ILE A 175 -28.01 20.90 2.30
C ILE A 175 -29.46 21.29 2.09
N VAL A 176 -30.08 21.90 3.12
CA VAL A 176 -31.46 22.38 3.04
C VAL A 176 -31.57 23.56 2.09
N ASP A 177 -30.66 24.53 2.19
CA ASP A 177 -30.67 25.77 1.40
C ASP A 177 -30.43 25.50 -0.10
N GLU A 178 -29.60 24.53 -0.42
CA GLU A 178 -29.31 24.08 -1.79
C GLU A 178 -30.42 23.18 -2.36
N GLY A 179 -31.40 22.80 -1.54
CA GLY A 179 -32.55 22.01 -1.96
C GLY A 179 -32.22 20.59 -2.37
N VAL A 180 -31.12 20.04 -1.84
CA VAL A 180 -30.71 18.65 -2.09
C VAL A 180 -31.70 17.72 -1.42
N THR A 181 -32.58 17.11 -2.22
CA THR A 181 -33.67 16.25 -1.76
C THR A 181 -33.33 14.76 -1.85
N ASP A 182 -32.39 14.37 -2.70
CA ASP A 182 -31.91 12.99 -2.78
C ASP A 182 -31.01 12.70 -1.58
N ARG A 183 -31.40 11.71 -0.77
CA ARG A 183 -30.64 11.30 0.41
C ARG A 183 -29.23 10.78 0.07
N ASN A 184 -29.04 10.26 -1.15
CA ASN A 184 -27.72 9.82 -1.59
C ASN A 184 -26.81 10.98 -2.02
N GLU A 185 -27.40 12.14 -2.44
CA GLU A 185 -26.64 13.35 -2.73
C GLU A 185 -26.31 14.17 -1.47
N GLN A 186 -26.96 13.85 -0.33
CA GLN A 186 -26.71 14.52 0.96
C GLN A 186 -25.51 13.92 1.71
N VAL A 187 -25.06 12.72 1.33
CA VAL A 187 -23.92 11.98 1.91
C VAL A 187 -22.68 12.17 1.07
#